data_e8b84ecc47945d50af2a786ddb773c00
#
_entry.id   e8b84ecc47945d50af2a786ddb773c00
#
_cell.length_a   1.000
_cell.length_b   1.000
_cell.length_c   1.000
_cell.angle_alpha   90.00
_cell.angle_beta   90.00
_cell.angle_gamma   90.00
#
_symmetry.space_group_name_H-M   'P 1'
#
loop_
_entity.id
_entity.type
_entity.pdbx_description
1 polymer ?
#
loop_
_entity_poly.entity_id
_entity_poly.type
_entity_poly.pdbx_seq_one_letter_code
_entity_poly.pdbx_strand_id
1 'polypeptide(L)'
;AVYYDSDNQPQGCLFYWVEGDIFHIKEAFYLTQEAKHGLWNFVGAHFSMIDEVRGDSYLNEPIAFELEDSHIVETIEPYYMARIVDVAEFLKTYPWDDEIRPFHFIVKDATAEWNNGVFGVRQNVNNEIEVVKDPIGDAVELDIRTLSTMLMSYKSPAYLHKTERLKTNAKTLRLLEKLIPTKKPYFSDYF
;
A
#
# COMPACT_ATOMS: atom_id res chain seq x y z
N ALA A 1 -4.38 -14.18 22.15
CA ALA A 1 -3.08 -14.70 22.60
C ALA A 1 -2.02 -13.59 22.51
N VAL A 2 -1.06 -13.59 23.42
CA VAL A 2 0.07 -12.66 23.40
C VAL A 2 1.37 -13.47 23.49
N TYR A 3 2.33 -13.15 22.64
CA TYR A 3 3.66 -13.71 22.68
C TYR A 3 4.59 -12.78 23.48
N TYR A 4 5.32 -13.34 24.43
CA TYR A 4 6.33 -12.68 25.24
C TYR A 4 7.70 -13.27 24.91
N ASP A 5 8.72 -12.41 24.81
CA ASP A 5 10.11 -12.84 24.66
C ASP A 5 10.75 -13.33 25.98
N SER A 6 12.04 -13.68 25.94
CA SER A 6 12.80 -14.14 27.11
C SER A 6 12.89 -13.10 28.25
N ASP A 7 12.75 -11.82 27.91
CA ASP A 7 12.79 -10.71 28.88
C ASP A 7 11.38 -10.31 29.37
N ASN A 8 10.39 -11.19 29.08
CA ASN A 8 8.98 -10.98 29.42
C ASN A 8 8.38 -9.70 28.83
N GLN A 9 8.86 -9.30 27.63
CA GLN A 9 8.30 -8.17 26.89
C GLN A 9 7.33 -8.68 25.82
N PRO A 10 6.14 -8.06 25.65
CA PRO A 10 5.19 -8.46 24.63
C PRO A 10 5.73 -8.11 23.23
N GLN A 11 5.86 -9.11 22.36
CA GLN A 11 6.41 -8.96 21.01
C GLN A 11 5.41 -9.26 19.89
N GLY A 12 4.20 -9.70 20.26
CA GLY A 12 3.14 -9.97 19.30
C GLY A 12 1.83 -10.36 19.95
N CYS A 13 0.74 -10.22 19.23
CA CYS A 13 -0.57 -10.67 19.66
C CYS A 13 -1.42 -11.17 18.51
N LEU A 14 -2.37 -12.07 18.85
CA LEU A 14 -3.31 -12.70 17.95
C LEU A 14 -4.73 -12.54 18.52
N PHE A 15 -5.62 -11.92 17.75
CA PHE A 15 -7.05 -11.87 18.03
C PHE A 15 -7.75 -12.98 17.24
N TYR A 16 -8.39 -13.90 17.93
CA TYR A 16 -8.97 -15.09 17.32
C TYR A 16 -10.21 -15.57 18.06
N TRP A 17 -10.97 -16.44 17.39
CA TRP A 17 -12.00 -17.29 18.00
C TRP A 17 -12.04 -18.64 17.29
N VAL A 18 -12.59 -19.64 17.94
CA VAL A 18 -12.83 -20.96 17.35
C VAL A 18 -14.32 -21.18 17.26
N GLU A 19 -14.79 -21.56 16.09
CA GLU A 19 -16.20 -21.88 15.83
C GLU A 19 -16.28 -23.18 15.04
N GLY A 20 -16.88 -24.21 15.67
CA GLY A 20 -16.85 -25.55 15.14
C GLY A 20 -15.42 -26.08 15.04
N ASP A 21 -15.02 -26.47 13.85
CA ASP A 21 -13.71 -26.98 13.48
C ASP A 21 -12.82 -25.93 12.77
N ILE A 22 -13.21 -24.63 12.83
CA ILE A 22 -12.51 -23.54 12.17
C ILE A 22 -11.87 -22.61 13.22
N PHE A 23 -10.57 -22.36 13.06
CA PHE A 23 -9.85 -21.33 13.81
C PHE A 23 -9.85 -20.02 13.01
N HIS A 24 -10.54 -19.02 13.52
CA HIS A 24 -10.63 -17.71 12.89
C HIS A 24 -9.60 -16.74 13.48
N ILE A 25 -8.75 -16.16 12.62
CA ILE A 25 -7.82 -15.08 12.96
C ILE A 25 -8.45 -13.78 12.51
N LYS A 26 -8.80 -12.91 13.46
CA LYS A 26 -9.28 -11.56 13.14
C LYS A 26 -8.13 -10.63 12.80
N GLU A 27 -7.08 -10.67 13.62
CA GLU A 27 -5.90 -9.80 13.47
C GLU A 27 -4.68 -10.44 14.12
N ALA A 28 -3.52 -10.29 13.51
CA ALA A 28 -2.24 -10.72 14.04
C ALA A 28 -1.22 -9.59 13.93
N PHE A 29 -0.55 -9.29 15.05
CA PHE A 29 0.54 -8.32 15.11
C PHE A 29 1.79 -8.97 15.67
N TYR A 30 2.92 -8.72 15.05
CA TYR A 30 4.22 -9.20 15.54
C TYR A 30 5.31 -8.19 15.22
N LEU A 31 6.18 -7.95 16.20
CA LEU A 31 7.31 -7.06 16.08
C LEU A 31 8.58 -7.79 15.62
N THR A 32 8.61 -9.12 15.82
CA THR A 32 9.75 -9.98 15.49
C THR A 32 9.31 -11.25 14.78
N GLN A 33 10.20 -11.87 14.02
CA GLN A 33 9.93 -13.18 13.40
C GLN A 33 9.73 -14.29 14.45
N GLU A 34 10.44 -14.19 15.58
CA GLU A 34 10.26 -15.12 16.69
C GLU A 34 8.82 -15.06 17.21
N ALA A 35 8.27 -13.85 17.41
CA ALA A 35 6.88 -13.67 17.82
C ALA A 35 5.90 -14.21 16.79
N LYS A 36 6.17 -13.98 15.48
CA LYS A 36 5.37 -14.55 14.39
C LYS A 36 5.34 -16.09 14.48
N HIS A 37 6.50 -16.73 14.56
CA HIS A 37 6.60 -18.18 14.68
C HIS A 37 5.91 -18.70 15.96
N GLY A 38 6.09 -18.00 17.09
CA GLY A 38 5.45 -18.37 18.35
C GLY A 38 3.93 -18.32 18.27
N LEU A 39 3.36 -17.30 17.63
CA LEU A 39 1.91 -17.19 17.41
C LEU A 39 1.39 -18.26 16.44
N TRP A 40 2.12 -18.56 15.35
CA TRP A 40 1.76 -19.67 14.46
C TRP A 40 1.87 -21.04 15.12
N ASN A 41 2.85 -21.28 15.99
CA ASN A 41 2.94 -22.48 16.80
C ASN A 41 1.76 -22.60 17.76
N PHE A 42 1.29 -21.49 18.31
CA PHE A 42 0.07 -21.46 19.12
C PHE A 42 -1.16 -21.88 18.31
N VAL A 43 -1.33 -21.38 17.07
CA VAL A 43 -2.39 -21.83 16.15
C VAL A 43 -2.26 -23.32 15.88
N GLY A 44 -1.05 -23.77 15.52
CA GLY A 44 -0.74 -25.18 15.26
C GLY A 44 -1.02 -26.11 16.45
N ALA A 45 -0.90 -25.63 17.69
CA ALA A 45 -1.23 -26.42 18.88
C ALA A 45 -2.72 -26.81 18.96
N HIS A 46 -3.60 -26.20 18.17
CA HIS A 46 -5.02 -26.53 18.09
C HIS A 46 -5.35 -27.62 17.06
N PHE A 47 -4.34 -28.19 16.37
CA PHE A 47 -4.53 -29.13 15.24
C PHE A 47 -5.48 -30.33 15.53
N SER A 48 -5.60 -30.72 16.78
CA SER A 48 -6.52 -31.82 17.16
C SER A 48 -7.99 -31.42 17.31
N MET A 49 -8.27 -30.12 17.21
CA MET A 49 -9.59 -29.51 17.44
C MET A 49 -10.11 -28.72 16.23
N ILE A 50 -9.28 -28.50 15.24
CA ILE A 50 -9.61 -27.67 14.06
C ILE A 50 -9.15 -28.38 12.79
N ASP A 51 -9.94 -28.23 11.72
CA ASP A 51 -9.63 -28.73 10.39
C ASP A 51 -9.19 -27.59 9.45
N GLU A 52 -9.52 -26.35 9.79
CA GLU A 52 -9.25 -25.18 8.93
C GLU A 52 -8.83 -23.97 9.77
N VAL A 53 -7.95 -23.16 9.21
CA VAL A 53 -7.59 -21.82 9.71
C VAL A 53 -8.04 -20.79 8.69
N ARG A 54 -8.83 -19.81 9.09
CA ARG A 54 -9.26 -18.66 8.28
C ARG A 54 -8.80 -17.37 8.90
N GLY A 55 -8.35 -16.41 8.09
CA GLY A 55 -7.94 -15.12 8.61
C GLY A 55 -7.85 -14.07 7.52
N ASP A 56 -8.01 -12.82 7.94
CA ASP A 56 -7.77 -11.67 7.09
C ASP A 56 -6.30 -11.31 7.09
N SER A 57 -5.80 -10.94 5.92
CA SER A 57 -4.42 -10.52 5.72
C SER A 57 -4.36 -9.31 4.79
N TYR A 58 -3.24 -8.64 4.76
CA TYR A 58 -3.04 -7.52 3.84
C TYR A 58 -2.49 -8.00 2.50
N LEU A 59 -2.80 -7.24 1.46
CA LEU A 59 -2.37 -7.55 0.11
C LEU A 59 -0.84 -7.67 0.01
N ASN A 60 -0.35 -8.80 -0.50
CA ASN A 60 1.04 -9.24 -0.65
C ASN A 60 1.73 -9.66 0.66
N GLU A 61 1.02 -10.03 1.71
CA GLU A 61 1.65 -10.79 2.77
C GLU A 61 2.04 -12.18 2.21
N PRO A 62 3.29 -12.62 2.37
CA PRO A 62 3.77 -13.85 1.73
C PRO A 62 3.43 -15.10 2.56
N ILE A 63 2.20 -15.25 3.04
CA ILE A 63 1.80 -16.35 3.94
C ILE A 63 2.12 -17.71 3.32
N ALA A 64 1.74 -17.93 2.07
CA ALA A 64 1.99 -19.19 1.38
C ALA A 64 3.48 -19.56 1.31
N PHE A 65 4.36 -18.55 1.19
CA PHE A 65 5.82 -18.77 1.14
C PHE A 65 6.41 -19.17 2.50
N GLU A 66 5.79 -18.72 3.59
CA GLU A 66 6.28 -18.95 4.95
C GLU A 66 5.78 -20.26 5.57
N LEU A 67 4.74 -20.88 4.97
CA LEU A 67 4.21 -22.17 5.42
C LEU A 67 5.00 -23.33 4.83
N GLU A 68 5.14 -24.41 5.59
CA GLU A 68 5.77 -25.66 5.15
C GLU A 68 4.99 -26.28 3.97
N ASP A 69 3.66 -26.25 4.04
CA ASP A 69 2.77 -26.53 2.91
C ASP A 69 2.16 -25.21 2.40
N SER A 70 2.55 -24.83 1.18
CA SER A 70 2.07 -23.61 0.52
C SER A 70 0.68 -23.76 -0.12
N HIS A 71 0.00 -24.90 0.04
CA HIS A 71 -1.32 -25.15 -0.52
C HIS A 71 -2.40 -24.46 0.30
N ILE A 72 -2.56 -23.15 0.08
CA ILE A 72 -3.59 -22.33 0.72
C ILE A 72 -4.55 -21.74 -0.32
N VAL A 73 -5.72 -21.31 0.13
CA VAL A 73 -6.67 -20.54 -0.70
C VAL A 73 -6.61 -19.08 -0.30
N GLU A 74 -6.24 -18.21 -1.23
CA GLU A 74 -6.28 -16.76 -1.05
C GLU A 74 -7.44 -16.15 -1.82
N THR A 75 -8.28 -15.38 -1.14
CA THR A 75 -9.36 -14.61 -1.75
C THR A 75 -9.06 -13.13 -1.64
N ILE A 76 -9.05 -12.39 -2.75
CA ILE A 76 -8.79 -10.96 -2.75
C ILE A 76 -10.14 -10.23 -2.83
N GLU A 77 -10.46 -9.49 -1.78
CA GLU A 77 -11.67 -8.68 -1.70
C GLU A 77 -11.32 -7.19 -1.68
N PRO A 78 -11.99 -6.35 -2.50
CA PRO A 78 -11.85 -4.89 -2.39
C PRO A 78 -12.38 -4.42 -1.05
N TYR A 79 -11.54 -3.78 -0.23
CA TYR A 79 -11.91 -3.36 1.11
C TYR A 79 -12.26 -1.89 1.18
N TYR A 80 -11.44 -1.01 0.62
CA TYR A 80 -11.70 0.42 0.64
C TYR A 80 -11.36 1.09 -0.70
N MET A 81 -11.91 2.29 -0.87
CA MET A 81 -11.66 3.14 -2.04
C MET A 81 -10.95 4.42 -1.59
N ALA A 82 -9.87 4.78 -2.27
CA ALA A 82 -9.14 6.02 -2.02
C ALA A 82 -9.21 6.95 -3.23
N ARG A 83 -9.37 8.25 -2.97
CA ARG A 83 -9.36 9.30 -3.99
C ARG A 83 -8.62 10.53 -3.49
N ILE A 84 -7.78 11.12 -4.34
CA ILE A 84 -7.19 12.43 -4.10
C ILE A 84 -8.25 13.49 -4.33
N VAL A 85 -8.58 14.26 -3.30
CA VAL A 85 -9.61 15.30 -3.33
C VAL A 85 -9.04 16.64 -3.80
N ASP A 86 -7.82 16.98 -3.37
CA ASP A 86 -7.07 18.16 -3.79
C ASP A 86 -5.67 17.72 -4.23
N VAL A 87 -5.44 17.80 -5.55
CA VAL A 87 -4.17 17.35 -6.14
C VAL A 87 -3.00 18.22 -5.68
N ALA A 88 -3.18 19.55 -5.61
CA ALA A 88 -2.09 20.44 -5.27
C ALA A 88 -1.61 20.24 -3.83
N GLU A 89 -2.54 20.20 -2.88
CA GLU A 89 -2.22 20.01 -1.47
C GLU A 89 -1.69 18.60 -1.19
N PHE A 90 -2.25 17.59 -1.86
CA PHE A 90 -1.77 16.21 -1.74
C PHE A 90 -0.32 16.06 -2.20
N LEU A 91 0.04 16.63 -3.36
CA LEU A 91 1.39 16.53 -3.92
C LEU A 91 2.44 17.26 -3.04
N LYS A 92 2.07 18.36 -2.36
CA LYS A 92 2.98 19.07 -1.44
C LYS A 92 3.37 18.24 -0.22
N THR A 93 2.45 17.43 0.28
CA THR A 93 2.64 16.62 1.49
C THR A 93 2.97 15.17 1.20
N TYR A 94 3.04 14.79 -0.08
CA TYR A 94 3.32 13.42 -0.49
C TYR A 94 4.73 12.98 -0.07
N PRO A 95 4.91 11.79 0.51
CA PRO A 95 6.21 11.30 0.99
C PRO A 95 7.05 10.76 -0.18
N TRP A 96 7.61 11.63 -0.98
CA TRP A 96 8.46 11.26 -2.10
C TRP A 96 9.73 10.55 -1.61
N ASP A 97 10.09 9.41 -2.21
CA ASP A 97 11.22 8.57 -1.78
C ASP A 97 12.60 9.06 -2.25
N ASP A 98 12.66 9.99 -3.24
CA ASP A 98 13.92 10.47 -3.81
C ASP A 98 13.81 11.97 -4.14
N GLU A 99 14.93 12.58 -4.52
CA GLU A 99 15.02 13.98 -4.96
C GLU A 99 14.20 14.24 -6.22
N ILE A 100 13.33 15.26 -6.17
CA ILE A 100 12.45 15.60 -7.27
C ILE A 100 13.16 16.45 -8.31
N ARG A 101 13.34 15.89 -9.50
CA ARG A 101 13.62 16.66 -10.71
C ARG A 101 12.31 17.22 -11.24
N PRO A 102 12.28 18.49 -11.72
CA PRO A 102 11.05 19.12 -12.18
C PRO A 102 10.32 18.32 -13.27
N PHE A 103 9.04 18.06 -13.03
CA PHE A 103 8.09 17.50 -13.99
C PHE A 103 6.69 18.04 -13.70
N HIS A 104 5.71 17.76 -14.54
CA HIS A 104 4.34 18.17 -14.28
C HIS A 104 3.33 17.08 -14.61
N PHE A 105 2.28 17.00 -13.80
CA PHE A 105 1.10 16.24 -14.10
C PHE A 105 0.11 17.05 -14.92
N ILE A 106 -0.50 16.44 -15.93
CA ILE A 106 -1.69 16.93 -16.61
C ILE A 106 -2.84 16.03 -16.16
N VAL A 107 -3.66 16.53 -15.24
CA VAL A 107 -4.72 15.76 -14.58
C VAL A 107 -6.08 16.07 -15.22
N LYS A 108 -6.87 15.02 -15.45
CA LYS A 108 -8.28 15.10 -15.85
C LYS A 108 -9.16 14.56 -14.74
N ASP A 109 -10.09 15.38 -14.26
CA ASP A 109 -11.07 15.01 -13.24
C ASP A 109 -12.47 15.46 -13.67
N ALA A 110 -13.34 14.48 -13.94
CA ALA A 110 -14.71 14.77 -14.39
C ALA A 110 -15.64 15.22 -13.27
N THR A 111 -15.24 15.09 -12.01
CA THR A 111 -16.09 15.35 -10.84
C THR A 111 -15.66 16.59 -10.07
N ALA A 112 -14.35 16.84 -9.95
CA ALA A 112 -13.79 17.95 -9.18
C ALA A 112 -12.99 18.87 -10.12
N GLU A 113 -13.65 19.95 -10.57
CA GLU A 113 -13.08 20.86 -11.57
C GLU A 113 -11.74 21.50 -11.16
N TRP A 114 -11.54 21.73 -9.85
CA TRP A 114 -10.28 22.29 -9.31
C TRP A 114 -9.07 21.39 -9.47
N ASN A 115 -9.28 20.09 -9.72
CA ASN A 115 -8.24 19.11 -10.03
C ASN A 115 -7.88 19.05 -11.51
N ASN A 116 -8.64 19.72 -12.39
CA ASN A 116 -8.29 19.75 -13.81
C ASN A 116 -7.14 20.72 -14.07
N GLY A 117 -6.19 20.28 -14.87
CA GLY A 117 -5.12 21.15 -15.35
C GLY A 117 -3.72 20.64 -15.08
N VAL A 118 -2.79 21.56 -15.03
CA VAL A 118 -1.35 21.32 -14.89
C VAL A 118 -0.94 21.49 -13.44
N PHE A 119 -0.12 20.56 -12.94
CA PHE A 119 0.47 20.61 -11.60
C PHE A 119 1.96 20.32 -11.74
N GLY A 120 2.76 21.38 -11.84
CA GLY A 120 4.21 21.29 -11.86
C GLY A 120 4.74 20.98 -10.47
N VAL A 121 5.59 19.97 -10.36
CA VAL A 121 6.20 19.53 -9.09
C VAL A 121 7.70 19.75 -9.16
N ARG A 122 8.23 20.46 -8.19
CA ARG A 122 9.67 20.69 -8.03
C ARG A 122 10.05 20.78 -6.56
N GLN A 123 11.33 20.63 -6.30
CA GLN A 123 11.91 20.86 -4.99
C GLN A 123 12.62 22.22 -4.99
N ASN A 124 12.37 23.04 -3.98
CA ASN A 124 13.02 24.34 -3.83
C ASN A 124 14.40 24.19 -3.15
N VAL A 125 15.11 25.31 -2.99
CA VAL A 125 16.45 25.35 -2.38
C VAL A 125 16.49 24.91 -0.92
N ASN A 126 15.33 24.88 -0.25
CA ASN A 126 15.17 24.41 1.12
C ASN A 126 14.74 22.94 1.20
N ASN A 127 14.74 22.23 0.09
CA ASN A 127 14.23 20.84 -0.05
C ASN A 127 12.72 20.71 0.19
N GLU A 128 11.95 21.78 0.13
CA GLU A 128 10.50 21.73 0.23
C GLU A 128 9.86 21.49 -1.14
N ILE A 129 8.75 20.77 -1.15
CA ILE A 129 8.01 20.49 -2.37
C ILE A 129 7.13 21.69 -2.72
N GLU A 130 7.36 22.24 -3.89
CA GLU A 130 6.53 23.28 -4.48
C GLU A 130 5.67 22.70 -5.59
N VAL A 131 4.38 23.06 -5.56
CA VAL A 131 3.41 22.72 -6.60
C VAL A 131 2.93 24.00 -7.26
N VAL A 132 3.15 24.11 -8.57
CA VAL A 132 2.78 25.28 -9.37
C VAL A 132 1.78 24.89 -10.46
N LYS A 133 0.95 25.84 -10.90
CA LYS A 133 -0.04 25.62 -11.97
C LYS A 133 0.53 25.82 -13.39
N ASP A 134 1.84 25.72 -13.51
CA ASP A 134 2.58 25.91 -14.76
C ASP A 134 3.25 24.60 -15.20
N PRO A 135 3.38 24.38 -16.52
CA PRO A 135 4.14 23.25 -17.04
C PRO A 135 5.63 23.44 -16.78
N ILE A 136 6.25 22.52 -16.07
CA ILE A 136 7.70 22.48 -15.81
C ILE A 136 8.25 21.09 -16.10
N GLY A 137 9.42 21.00 -16.68
CA GLY A 137 10.03 19.70 -17.02
C GLY A 137 9.16 18.86 -17.97
N ASP A 138 9.23 17.54 -17.81
CA ASP A 138 8.51 16.59 -18.66
C ASP A 138 7.06 16.38 -18.20
N ALA A 139 6.16 16.11 -19.15
CA ALA A 139 4.74 15.88 -18.90
C ALA A 139 4.41 14.45 -18.46
N VAL A 140 3.44 14.33 -17.55
CA VAL A 140 2.80 13.09 -17.13
C VAL A 140 1.28 13.25 -17.26
N GLU A 141 0.68 12.66 -18.29
CA GLU A 141 -0.75 12.78 -18.55
C GLU A 141 -1.51 11.59 -17.97
N LEU A 142 -2.58 11.85 -17.21
CA LEU A 142 -3.42 10.84 -16.62
C LEU A 142 -4.76 11.41 -16.11
N ASP A 143 -5.71 10.53 -15.73
CA ASP A 143 -6.90 10.93 -14.99
C ASP A 143 -6.68 10.85 -13.46
N ILE A 144 -7.59 11.45 -12.69
CA ILE A 144 -7.51 11.49 -11.22
C ILE A 144 -7.55 10.08 -10.60
N ARG A 145 -8.25 9.12 -11.20
CA ARG A 145 -8.30 7.73 -10.73
C ARG A 145 -6.95 7.05 -10.87
N THR A 146 -6.30 7.27 -12.01
CA THR A 146 -4.96 6.76 -12.27
C THR A 146 -3.93 7.42 -11.36
N LEU A 147 -4.03 8.74 -11.12
CA LEU A 147 -3.17 9.45 -10.17
C LEU A 147 -3.33 8.88 -8.76
N SER A 148 -4.56 8.71 -8.27
CA SER A 148 -4.82 8.11 -6.96
C SER A 148 -4.28 6.67 -6.88
N THR A 149 -4.51 5.86 -7.91
CA THR A 149 -3.99 4.47 -8.00
C THR A 149 -2.47 4.42 -7.90
N MET A 150 -1.77 5.35 -8.56
CA MET A 150 -0.32 5.43 -8.59
C MET A 150 0.25 5.92 -7.26
N LEU A 151 -0.25 7.05 -6.77
CA LEU A 151 0.28 7.68 -5.55
C LEU A 151 -0.10 6.93 -4.27
N MET A 152 -1.15 6.11 -4.29
CA MET A 152 -1.46 5.14 -3.22
C MET A 152 -0.72 3.79 -3.42
N SER A 153 0.27 3.73 -4.29
CA SER A 153 1.13 2.56 -4.53
C SER A 153 0.37 1.26 -4.85
N TYR A 154 -0.89 1.37 -5.33
CA TYR A 154 -1.68 0.20 -5.69
C TYR A 154 -1.19 -0.44 -6.99
N LYS A 155 -0.82 0.39 -7.99
CA LYS A 155 -0.17 -0.05 -9.24
C LYS A 155 1.02 0.85 -9.54
N SER A 156 2.12 0.25 -9.99
CA SER A 156 3.34 0.99 -10.33
C SER A 156 3.17 1.89 -11.56
N PRO A 157 3.96 2.98 -11.69
CA PRO A 157 4.00 3.81 -12.89
C PRO A 157 4.22 3.00 -14.17
N ALA A 158 5.12 2.02 -14.15
CA ALA A 158 5.39 1.15 -15.31
C ALA A 158 4.16 0.32 -15.72
N TYR A 159 3.41 -0.23 -14.77
CA TYR A 159 2.17 -0.95 -15.05
C TYR A 159 1.13 -0.02 -15.68
N LEU A 160 0.94 1.18 -15.10
CA LEU A 160 -0.03 2.16 -15.60
C LEU A 160 0.34 2.68 -16.99
N HIS A 161 1.63 2.86 -17.27
CA HIS A 161 2.13 3.22 -18.58
C HIS A 161 1.91 2.09 -19.60
N LYS A 162 2.22 0.83 -19.25
CA LYS A 162 1.99 -0.35 -20.09
C LYS A 162 0.52 -0.54 -20.44
N THR A 163 -0.38 -0.17 -19.53
CA THR A 163 -1.84 -0.25 -19.74
C THR A 163 -2.45 1.02 -20.33
N GLU A 164 -1.61 1.94 -20.83
CA GLU A 164 -1.98 3.22 -21.49
C GLU A 164 -2.80 4.18 -20.61
N ARG A 165 -2.83 3.94 -19.30
CA ARG A 165 -3.49 4.82 -18.33
C ARG A 165 -2.65 6.04 -17.96
N LEU A 166 -1.33 5.95 -18.10
CA LEU A 166 -0.36 7.00 -17.88
C LEU A 166 0.47 7.21 -19.13
N LYS A 167 0.58 8.45 -19.58
CA LYS A 167 1.40 8.82 -20.75
C LYS A 167 2.55 9.72 -20.31
N THR A 168 3.77 9.30 -20.59
CA THR A 168 5.00 10.06 -20.34
C THR A 168 6.14 9.45 -21.14
N ASN A 169 7.31 10.12 -21.14
CA ASN A 169 8.52 9.57 -21.75
C ASN A 169 9.23 8.56 -20.82
N ALA A 170 10.14 7.76 -21.41
CA ALA A 170 10.85 6.71 -20.67
C ALA A 170 11.74 7.24 -19.52
N LYS A 171 12.26 8.47 -19.62
CA LYS A 171 13.09 9.09 -18.58
C LYS A 171 12.25 9.44 -17.36
N THR A 172 11.10 10.07 -17.57
CA THR A 172 10.18 10.47 -16.51
C THR A 172 9.48 9.26 -15.89
N LEU A 173 9.21 8.22 -16.68
CA LEU A 173 8.70 6.96 -16.14
C LEU A 173 9.67 6.35 -15.11
N ARG A 174 10.97 6.30 -15.43
CA ARG A 174 12.00 5.82 -14.49
C ARG A 174 12.15 6.72 -13.25
N LEU A 175 11.93 8.02 -13.41
CA LEU A 175 11.92 8.96 -12.30
C LEU A 175 10.74 8.64 -11.36
N LEU A 176 9.52 8.50 -11.88
CA LEU A 176 8.33 8.16 -11.09
C LEU A 176 8.48 6.83 -10.35
N GLU A 177 9.10 5.81 -10.96
CA GLU A 177 9.39 4.52 -10.31
C GLU A 177 10.30 4.65 -9.07
N LYS A 178 11.16 5.68 -9.04
CA LYS A 178 12.03 5.95 -7.89
C LYS A 178 11.36 6.84 -6.84
N LEU A 179 10.53 7.79 -7.30
CA LEU A 179 9.92 8.80 -6.45
C LEU A 179 8.74 8.24 -5.63
N ILE A 180 8.03 7.25 -6.17
CA ILE A 180 6.80 6.75 -5.55
C ILE A 180 7.12 5.60 -4.61
N PRO A 181 6.78 5.70 -3.30
CA PRO A 181 6.97 4.63 -2.34
C PRO A 181 6.34 3.31 -2.79
N THR A 182 7.01 2.21 -2.54
CA THR A 182 6.49 0.87 -2.84
C THR A 182 5.56 0.33 -1.76
N LYS A 183 5.61 0.93 -0.56
CA LYS A 183 4.73 0.55 0.56
C LYS A 183 3.29 0.93 0.25
N LYS A 184 2.41 -0.05 0.37
CA LYS A 184 0.96 0.18 0.19
C LYS A 184 0.35 0.72 1.48
N PRO A 185 -0.64 1.64 1.40
CA PRO A 185 -1.40 2.03 2.56
C PRO A 185 -2.16 0.82 3.11
N TYR A 186 -2.19 0.71 4.41
CA TYR A 186 -2.95 -0.30 5.14
C TYR A 186 -4.08 0.36 5.91
N PHE A 187 -5.22 -0.29 5.92
CA PHE A 187 -6.41 0.17 6.62
C PHE A 187 -7.20 -1.05 7.09
N SER A 188 -7.36 -1.22 8.40
CA SER A 188 -8.04 -2.36 9.02
C SER A 188 -9.31 -2.00 9.77
N ASP A 189 -9.66 -0.71 9.86
CA ASP A 189 -10.88 -0.28 10.53
C ASP A 189 -12.13 -0.71 9.75
N TYR A 190 -13.13 -1.15 10.50
CA TYR A 190 -14.44 -1.54 9.97
C TYR A 190 -15.47 -0.45 10.30
N PHE A 191 -16.27 -0.05 9.31
CA PHE A 191 -17.34 0.93 9.44
C PHE A 191 -18.71 0.29 9.31
#